data_75881071c09e028060eb38993969b80c
#
_entry.id   75881071c09e028060eb38993969b80c
#
_cell.length_a   1.000
_cell.length_b   1.000
_cell.length_c   1.000
_cell.angle_alpha   90.00
_cell.angle_beta   90.00
_cell.angle_gamma   90.00
#
_symmetry.space_group_name_H-M   'P 1'
#
loop_
_entity.id
_entity.type
_entity.pdbx_description
1 polymer ?
#
loop_
_entity_poly.entity_id
_entity_poly.type
_entity_poly.pdbx_seq_one_letter_code
_entity_poly.pdbx_strand_id
1 'polypeptide(L)'
;MKRHTCALFDLDGVIVDTAKYHFLSWKKIASMFGYELTLSDNEELKGVSRSDSLKIILKLAQTALDDSNIERYLIQKNEDYLKHIEDINPQDILPGIFETLTILKEKKVKIGLGSASKNASIILDRLELTSFFDVIIDGNQVEKSKPHPEVFLRGSEALGVNPIQCVVFEDSSSGIIAAKAAGMTAVAIGAHETFTKH
;
A
#
# COMPACT_ATOMS: atom_id res chain seq x y z
N MET A 1 12.01 -25.07 12.33
CA MET A 1 11.09 -24.05 11.74
C MET A 1 11.74 -22.67 11.90
N LYS A 2 11.83 -21.88 10.81
CA LYS A 2 12.32 -20.49 10.91
C LYS A 2 11.31 -19.70 11.73
N ARG A 3 11.77 -19.06 12.82
CA ARG A 3 10.90 -18.27 13.69
C ARG A 3 10.89 -16.85 13.12
N HIS A 4 9.74 -16.35 12.63
CA HIS A 4 9.58 -14.97 12.26
C HIS A 4 9.55 -14.11 13.53
N THR A 5 10.32 -13.02 13.53
CA THR A 5 10.45 -12.08 14.64
C THR A 5 9.97 -10.68 14.28
N CYS A 6 9.57 -10.50 13.01
CA CYS A 6 9.07 -9.25 12.46
C CYS A 6 7.86 -9.53 11.55
N ALA A 7 6.85 -8.68 11.65
CA ALA A 7 5.69 -8.62 10.77
C ALA A 7 5.63 -7.24 10.11
N LEU A 8 5.63 -7.20 8.79
CA LEU A 8 5.44 -5.99 8.00
C LEU A 8 4.06 -6.04 7.34
N PHE A 9 3.33 -4.95 7.42
CA PHE A 9 1.99 -4.86 6.86
C PHE A 9 1.97 -3.84 5.72
N ASP A 10 1.31 -4.16 4.62
CA ASP A 10 0.78 -3.10 3.76
C ASP A 10 -0.39 -2.41 4.46
N LEU A 11 -0.85 -1.30 3.89
CA LEU A 11 -1.93 -0.49 4.45
C LEU A 11 -3.26 -0.77 3.74
N ASP A 12 -3.27 -0.45 2.43
CA ASP A 12 -4.49 -0.42 1.61
C ASP A 12 -4.92 -1.84 1.23
N GLY A 13 -6.09 -2.29 1.70
CA GLY A 13 -6.55 -3.67 1.48
C GLY A 13 -6.03 -4.70 2.49
N VAL A 14 -5.14 -4.29 3.41
CA VAL A 14 -4.63 -5.15 4.50
C VAL A 14 -5.10 -4.64 5.86
N ILE A 15 -4.83 -3.39 6.20
CA ILE A 15 -5.23 -2.79 7.49
C ILE A 15 -6.60 -2.13 7.37
N VAL A 16 -6.86 -1.47 6.25
CA VAL A 16 -8.09 -0.72 5.99
C VAL A 16 -8.43 -0.81 4.49
N ASP A 17 -9.74 -0.85 4.15
CA ASP A 17 -10.18 -0.85 2.75
C ASP A 17 -10.26 0.59 2.18
N THR A 18 -9.10 1.14 1.85
CA THR A 18 -8.97 2.41 1.14
C THR A 18 -8.74 2.25 -0.37
N ALA A 19 -8.56 1.02 -0.85
CA ALA A 19 -8.38 0.72 -2.27
C ALA A 19 -9.54 1.26 -3.14
N LYS A 20 -10.78 1.19 -2.65
CA LYS A 20 -11.96 1.79 -3.28
C LYS A 20 -11.84 3.30 -3.48
N TYR A 21 -11.26 4.04 -2.54
CA TYR A 21 -11.07 5.49 -2.62
C TYR A 21 -9.95 5.86 -3.59
N HIS A 22 -8.89 5.05 -3.65
CA HIS A 22 -7.86 5.16 -4.67
C HIS A 22 -8.46 4.99 -6.06
N PHE A 23 -9.29 3.94 -6.27
CA PHE A 23 -9.98 3.70 -7.53
C PHE A 23 -10.87 4.88 -7.96
N LEU A 24 -11.73 5.37 -7.07
CA LEU A 24 -12.63 6.49 -7.37
C LEU A 24 -11.86 7.74 -7.78
N SER A 25 -10.80 8.08 -7.05
CA SER A 25 -9.96 9.24 -7.36
C SER A 25 -9.22 9.07 -8.70
N TRP A 26 -8.70 7.87 -9.00
CA TRP A 26 -8.05 7.59 -10.28
C TRP A 26 -9.04 7.52 -11.44
N LYS A 27 -10.24 6.97 -11.24
CA LYS A 27 -11.30 6.95 -12.26
C LYS A 27 -11.67 8.37 -12.70
N LYS A 28 -11.75 9.30 -11.76
CA LYS A 28 -11.98 10.72 -12.04
C LYS A 28 -10.84 11.34 -12.86
N ILE A 29 -9.59 11.07 -12.53
CA ILE A 29 -8.44 11.56 -13.31
C ILE A 29 -8.42 10.94 -14.71
N ALA A 30 -8.64 9.63 -14.85
CA ALA A 30 -8.67 8.94 -16.13
C ALA A 30 -9.76 9.51 -17.07
N SER A 31 -10.95 9.83 -16.53
CA SER A 31 -12.04 10.42 -17.30
C SER A 31 -11.69 11.78 -17.91
N MET A 32 -10.78 12.56 -17.31
CA MET A 32 -10.30 13.82 -17.87
C MET A 32 -9.47 13.62 -19.15
N PHE A 33 -8.95 12.41 -19.34
CA PHE A 33 -8.23 12.00 -20.57
C PHE A 33 -9.11 11.19 -21.54
N GLY A 34 -10.44 11.14 -21.29
CA GLY A 34 -11.38 10.38 -22.10
C GLY A 34 -11.29 8.86 -21.90
N TYR A 35 -10.64 8.39 -20.84
CA TYR A 35 -10.48 6.97 -20.53
C TYR A 35 -11.38 6.54 -19.38
N GLU A 36 -12.15 5.47 -19.57
CA GLU A 36 -12.96 4.85 -18.53
C GLU A 36 -12.13 3.77 -17.81
N LEU A 37 -11.58 4.12 -16.64
CA LEU A 37 -10.80 3.20 -15.83
C LEU A 37 -11.69 2.08 -15.28
N THR A 38 -11.32 0.83 -15.56
CA THR A 38 -12.05 -0.36 -15.10
C THR A 38 -11.48 -0.90 -13.79
N LEU A 39 -12.23 -1.78 -13.11
CA LEU A 39 -11.71 -2.49 -11.93
C LEU A 39 -10.53 -3.40 -12.27
N SER A 40 -10.49 -3.95 -13.48
CA SER A 40 -9.34 -4.75 -13.95
C SER A 40 -8.07 -3.91 -14.08
N ASP A 41 -8.19 -2.69 -14.65
CA ASP A 41 -7.06 -1.77 -14.75
C ASP A 41 -6.55 -1.34 -13.37
N ASN A 42 -7.48 -1.19 -12.41
CA ASN A 42 -7.13 -0.80 -11.04
C ASN A 42 -6.25 -1.82 -10.32
N GLU A 43 -6.31 -3.11 -10.69
CA GLU A 43 -5.42 -4.12 -10.11
C GLU A 43 -3.93 -3.82 -10.42
N GLU A 44 -3.65 -3.23 -11.61
CA GLU A 44 -2.29 -2.80 -11.97
C GLU A 44 -1.82 -1.57 -11.19
N LEU A 45 -2.75 -0.81 -10.60
CA LEU A 45 -2.45 0.39 -9.83
C LEU A 45 -2.22 0.10 -8.34
N LYS A 46 -2.60 -1.08 -7.86
CA LYS A 46 -2.43 -1.45 -6.44
C LYS A 46 -0.96 -1.62 -6.07
N GLY A 47 -0.59 -1.05 -4.93
CA GLY A 47 0.75 -1.16 -4.36
C GLY A 47 1.84 -0.36 -5.07
N VAL A 48 1.52 0.35 -6.18
CA VAL A 48 2.48 1.21 -6.86
C VAL A 48 2.36 2.68 -6.44
N SER A 49 3.38 3.48 -6.73
CA SER A 49 3.38 4.89 -6.35
C SER A 49 2.32 5.70 -7.12
N ARG A 50 1.91 6.85 -6.53
CA ARG A 50 0.97 7.77 -7.19
C ARG A 50 1.47 8.23 -8.57
N SER A 51 2.77 8.52 -8.70
CA SER A 51 3.38 8.92 -9.98
C SER A 51 3.37 7.79 -11.01
N ASP A 52 3.65 6.56 -10.60
CA ASP A 52 3.63 5.43 -11.53
C ASP A 52 2.20 5.04 -11.92
N SER A 53 1.23 5.14 -11.01
CA SER A 53 -0.20 4.98 -11.34
C SER A 53 -0.65 5.97 -12.41
N LEU A 54 -0.26 7.25 -12.32
CA LEU A 54 -0.59 8.23 -13.36
C LEU A 54 0.04 7.87 -14.71
N LYS A 55 1.31 7.40 -14.73
CA LYS A 55 1.96 6.95 -15.99
C LYS A 55 1.22 5.77 -16.62
N ILE A 56 0.75 4.81 -15.82
CA ILE A 56 -0.06 3.67 -16.31
C ILE A 56 -1.36 4.20 -16.93
N ILE A 57 -2.07 5.09 -16.25
CA ILE A 57 -3.32 5.68 -16.74
C ILE A 57 -3.10 6.45 -18.05
N LEU A 58 -2.05 7.27 -18.14
CA LEU A 58 -1.71 8.01 -19.34
C LEU A 58 -1.41 7.08 -20.52
N LYS A 59 -0.72 5.96 -20.26
CA LYS A 59 -0.47 4.92 -21.27
C LYS A 59 -1.79 4.28 -21.76
N LEU A 60 -2.69 3.93 -20.84
CA LEU A 60 -4.02 3.36 -21.17
C LEU A 60 -4.86 4.37 -21.95
N ALA A 61 -4.84 5.63 -21.57
CA ALA A 61 -5.53 6.73 -22.26
C ALA A 61 -4.84 7.17 -23.57
N GLN A 62 -3.70 6.60 -23.92
CA GLN A 62 -2.88 6.98 -25.08
C GLN A 62 -2.57 8.49 -25.13
N THR A 63 -2.32 9.07 -23.95
CA THR A 63 -2.13 10.51 -23.75
C THR A 63 -0.76 10.76 -23.11
N ALA A 64 -0.12 11.89 -23.44
CA ALA A 64 1.10 12.37 -22.82
C ALA A 64 0.87 13.75 -22.20
N LEU A 65 1.56 14.01 -21.11
CA LEU A 65 1.54 15.30 -20.40
C LEU A 65 2.96 15.83 -20.22
N ASP A 66 3.11 17.15 -20.15
CA ASP A 66 4.31 17.79 -19.66
C ASP A 66 4.40 17.70 -18.11
N ASP A 67 5.59 17.96 -17.57
CA ASP A 67 5.88 17.79 -16.14
C ASP A 67 4.96 18.68 -15.26
N SER A 68 4.62 19.88 -15.69
CA SER A 68 3.77 20.80 -14.93
C SER A 68 2.33 20.29 -14.83
N ASN A 69 1.82 19.70 -15.88
CA ASN A 69 0.51 19.07 -15.89
C ASN A 69 0.52 17.75 -15.10
N ILE A 70 1.59 16.96 -15.15
CA ILE A 70 1.75 15.76 -14.31
C ILE A 70 1.57 16.14 -12.84
N GLU A 71 2.32 17.12 -12.35
CA GLU A 71 2.25 17.54 -10.95
C GLU A 71 0.84 18.01 -10.56
N ARG A 72 0.20 18.79 -11.40
CA ARG A 72 -1.19 19.25 -11.17
C ARG A 72 -2.16 18.08 -10.97
N TYR A 73 -2.11 17.04 -11.82
CA TYR A 73 -3.00 15.89 -11.71
C TYR A 73 -2.68 15.02 -10.49
N LEU A 74 -1.40 14.91 -10.10
CA LEU A 74 -1.00 14.21 -8.87
C LEU A 74 -1.54 14.92 -7.63
N ILE A 75 -1.51 16.25 -7.59
CA ILE A 75 -2.08 17.08 -6.51
C ILE A 75 -3.60 16.88 -6.49
N GLN A 76 -4.27 17.07 -7.62
CA GLN A 76 -5.73 16.94 -7.72
C GLN A 76 -6.23 15.56 -7.28
N LYS A 77 -5.54 14.47 -7.73
CA LYS A 77 -5.85 13.12 -7.27
C LYS A 77 -5.74 12.98 -5.76
N ASN A 78 -4.69 13.57 -5.17
CA ASN A 78 -4.48 13.51 -3.74
C ASN A 78 -5.55 14.26 -2.95
N GLU A 79 -5.93 15.45 -3.39
CA GLU A 79 -7.00 16.23 -2.77
C GLU A 79 -8.34 15.49 -2.80
N ASP A 80 -8.68 14.86 -3.93
CA ASP A 80 -9.88 14.02 -4.03
C ASP A 80 -9.82 12.81 -3.09
N TYR A 81 -8.66 12.15 -3.02
CA TYR A 81 -8.46 11.02 -2.11
C TYR A 81 -8.56 11.43 -0.64
N LEU A 82 -7.97 12.55 -0.25
CA LEU A 82 -8.02 13.05 1.13
C LEU A 82 -9.46 13.33 1.59
N LYS A 83 -10.32 13.83 0.69
CA LYS A 83 -11.76 14.02 0.98
C LYS A 83 -12.45 12.68 1.27
N HIS A 84 -12.11 11.63 0.50
CA HIS A 84 -12.71 10.30 0.70
C HIS A 84 -12.31 9.65 2.02
N ILE A 85 -11.10 9.93 2.50
CA ILE A 85 -10.62 9.36 3.75
C ILE A 85 -10.86 10.27 4.97
N GLU A 86 -11.56 11.40 4.80
CA GLU A 86 -11.79 12.37 5.88
C GLU A 86 -12.51 11.76 7.08
N ASP A 87 -13.49 10.89 6.83
CA ASP A 87 -14.32 10.25 7.84
C ASP A 87 -13.80 8.87 8.31
N ILE A 88 -12.62 8.44 7.83
CA ILE A 88 -12.04 7.16 8.29
C ILE A 88 -11.81 7.21 9.80
N ASN A 89 -12.18 6.12 10.47
CA ASN A 89 -12.14 5.96 11.92
C ASN A 89 -11.88 4.48 12.29
N PRO A 90 -11.70 4.12 13.58
CA PRO A 90 -11.35 2.75 14.00
C PRO A 90 -12.34 1.65 13.57
N GLN A 91 -13.58 1.98 13.19
CA GLN A 91 -14.56 1.00 12.70
C GLN A 91 -14.25 0.53 11.27
N ASP A 92 -13.38 1.25 10.54
CA ASP A 92 -12.96 0.90 9.18
C ASP A 92 -11.76 -0.06 9.16
N ILE A 93 -11.21 -0.41 10.33
CA ILE A 93 -10.16 -1.42 10.45
C ILE A 93 -10.67 -2.76 9.95
N LEU A 94 -9.93 -3.40 9.05
CA LEU A 94 -10.33 -4.70 8.51
C LEU A 94 -10.39 -5.77 9.61
N PRO A 95 -11.36 -6.71 9.51
CA PRO A 95 -11.57 -7.74 10.53
C PRO A 95 -10.30 -8.53 10.86
N GLY A 96 -10.02 -8.73 12.15
CA GLY A 96 -8.88 -9.51 12.64
C GLY A 96 -7.56 -8.74 12.70
N ILE A 97 -7.48 -7.51 12.18
CA ILE A 97 -6.23 -6.73 12.20
C ILE A 97 -5.90 -6.26 13.61
N PHE A 98 -6.86 -5.68 14.31
CA PHE A 98 -6.63 -5.18 15.67
C PHE A 98 -6.18 -6.30 16.61
N GLU A 99 -6.84 -7.47 16.56
CA GLU A 99 -6.48 -8.65 17.33
C GLU A 99 -5.08 -9.18 16.95
N THR A 100 -4.78 -9.18 15.65
CA THR A 100 -3.47 -9.62 15.16
C THR A 100 -2.35 -8.73 15.68
N LEU A 101 -2.50 -7.40 15.56
CA LEU A 101 -1.53 -6.43 16.05
C LEU A 101 -1.33 -6.57 17.57
N THR A 102 -2.41 -6.75 18.32
CA THR A 102 -2.38 -6.98 19.78
C THR A 102 -1.57 -8.24 20.14
N ILE A 103 -1.89 -9.38 19.49
CA ILE A 103 -1.17 -10.64 19.70
C ILE A 103 0.31 -10.52 19.36
N LEU A 104 0.66 -9.81 18.27
CA LEU A 104 2.06 -9.61 17.88
C LEU A 104 2.82 -8.77 18.93
N LYS A 105 2.20 -7.71 19.45
CA LYS A 105 2.77 -6.90 20.55
C LYS A 105 3.00 -7.73 21.82
N GLU A 106 2.02 -8.52 22.26
CA GLU A 106 2.15 -9.41 23.42
C GLU A 106 3.30 -10.41 23.24
N LYS A 107 3.47 -10.94 22.03
CA LYS A 107 4.55 -11.86 21.67
C LYS A 107 5.89 -11.17 21.42
N LYS A 108 5.98 -9.85 21.56
CA LYS A 108 7.17 -9.03 21.29
C LYS A 108 7.74 -9.22 19.89
N VAL A 109 6.86 -9.47 18.92
CA VAL A 109 7.20 -9.46 17.49
C VAL A 109 7.28 -8.00 17.05
N LYS A 110 8.34 -7.63 16.32
CA LYS A 110 8.47 -6.29 15.76
C LYS A 110 7.40 -6.07 14.68
N ILE A 111 6.76 -4.90 14.68
CA ILE A 111 5.69 -4.57 13.75
C ILE A 111 6.09 -3.34 12.95
N GLY A 112 6.04 -3.44 11.61
CA GLY A 112 6.28 -2.32 10.73
C GLY A 112 5.18 -2.18 9.67
N LEU A 113 5.00 -0.95 9.18
CA LEU A 113 4.22 -0.66 7.99
C LEU A 113 5.15 -0.49 6.79
N GLY A 114 4.74 -1.02 5.63
CA GLY A 114 5.43 -0.83 4.34
C GLY A 114 4.43 -0.50 3.24
N SER A 115 4.07 0.78 3.09
CA SER A 115 3.03 1.25 2.16
C SER A 115 3.60 2.13 1.04
N ALA A 116 2.98 2.05 -0.15
CA ALA A 116 3.24 2.97 -1.25
C ALA A 116 2.50 4.33 -1.08
N SER A 117 1.55 4.41 -0.16
CA SER A 117 0.77 5.61 0.10
C SER A 117 1.60 6.67 0.82
N LYS A 118 1.58 7.90 0.33
CA LYS A 118 2.16 9.07 1.02
C LYS A 118 1.30 9.59 2.17
N ASN A 119 0.10 9.04 2.35
CA ASN A 119 -0.86 9.43 3.38
C ASN A 119 -0.97 8.38 4.50
N ALA A 120 -0.05 7.41 4.56
CA ALA A 120 -0.14 6.28 5.47
C ALA A 120 -0.22 6.70 6.94
N SER A 121 0.60 7.66 7.35
CA SER A 121 0.58 8.17 8.74
C SER A 121 -0.76 8.81 9.11
N ILE A 122 -1.36 9.61 8.20
CA ILE A 122 -2.68 10.23 8.42
C ILE A 122 -3.75 9.16 8.64
N ILE A 123 -3.72 8.09 7.85
CA ILE A 123 -4.69 6.99 7.96
C ILE A 123 -4.49 6.24 9.28
N LEU A 124 -3.25 5.88 9.63
CA LEU A 124 -2.97 5.20 10.90
C LEU A 124 -3.38 6.02 12.13
N ASP A 125 -3.18 7.33 12.08
CA ASP A 125 -3.58 8.23 13.18
C ASP A 125 -5.11 8.25 13.33
N ARG A 126 -5.86 8.31 12.24
CA ARG A 126 -7.34 8.26 12.25
C ARG A 126 -7.89 6.91 12.70
N LEU A 127 -7.18 5.83 12.40
CA LEU A 127 -7.50 4.48 12.87
C LEU A 127 -7.05 4.23 14.32
N GLU A 128 -6.34 5.17 14.96
CA GLU A 128 -5.74 5.03 16.29
C GLU A 128 -4.75 3.85 16.40
N LEU A 129 -4.11 3.49 15.27
CA LEU A 129 -3.20 2.35 15.17
C LEU A 129 -1.71 2.72 15.20
N THR A 130 -1.33 4.00 15.14
CA THR A 130 0.07 4.44 15.04
C THR A 130 0.96 3.82 16.12
N SER A 131 0.47 3.70 17.37
CA SER A 131 1.21 3.14 18.51
C SER A 131 1.52 1.64 18.41
N PHE A 132 0.86 0.91 17.53
CA PHE A 132 1.15 -0.51 17.27
C PHE A 132 2.42 -0.71 16.46
N PHE A 133 2.81 0.26 15.65
CA PHE A 133 3.93 0.14 14.71
C PHE A 133 5.23 0.62 15.34
N ASP A 134 6.26 -0.22 15.29
CA ASP A 134 7.63 0.13 15.73
C ASP A 134 8.34 0.96 14.63
N VAL A 135 7.90 0.83 13.35
CA VAL A 135 8.35 1.64 12.22
C VAL A 135 7.24 1.80 11.18
N ILE A 136 7.18 2.95 10.55
CA ILE A 136 6.29 3.25 9.42
C ILE A 136 7.18 3.69 8.25
N ILE A 137 7.19 2.89 7.18
CA ILE A 137 7.82 3.24 5.90
C ILE A 137 6.72 3.49 4.89
N ASP A 138 6.63 4.71 4.42
CA ASP A 138 5.59 5.15 3.49
C ASP A 138 6.17 5.66 2.16
N GLY A 139 5.28 6.08 1.24
CA GLY A 139 5.67 6.55 -0.08
C GLY A 139 6.50 7.86 -0.10
N ASN A 140 6.73 8.51 1.05
CA ASN A 140 7.62 9.68 1.16
C ASN A 140 9.06 9.27 1.44
N GLN A 141 9.30 8.03 1.87
CA GLN A 141 10.59 7.53 2.34
C GLN A 141 11.24 6.57 1.35
N VAL A 142 10.61 6.27 0.20
CA VAL A 142 11.13 5.34 -0.81
C VAL A 142 11.26 6.03 -2.16
N GLU A 143 12.27 5.64 -2.93
CA GLU A 143 12.48 6.13 -4.30
C GLU A 143 11.80 5.22 -5.32
N LYS A 144 11.76 3.91 -5.05
CA LYS A 144 11.20 2.90 -5.95
C LYS A 144 10.00 2.24 -5.31
N SER A 145 8.86 2.31 -6.02
CA SER A 145 7.62 1.67 -5.59
C SER A 145 7.63 0.16 -5.82
N LYS A 146 6.72 -0.56 -5.18
CA LYS A 146 6.44 -1.98 -5.47
C LYS A 146 6.18 -2.13 -6.99
N PRO A 147 6.71 -3.17 -7.63
CA PRO A 147 7.26 -4.40 -7.08
C PRO A 147 8.74 -4.35 -6.64
N HIS A 148 9.38 -3.19 -6.61
CA HIS A 148 10.73 -3.06 -6.04
C HIS A 148 10.67 -3.31 -4.53
N PRO A 149 11.65 -4.05 -3.93
CA PRO A 149 11.60 -4.46 -2.53
C PRO A 149 11.92 -3.34 -1.53
N GLU A 150 12.24 -2.14 -1.96
CA GLU A 150 12.79 -1.08 -1.13
C GLU A 150 11.97 -0.79 0.13
N VAL A 151 10.65 -0.69 0.04
CA VAL A 151 9.79 -0.36 1.17
C VAL A 151 9.89 -1.39 2.30
N PHE A 152 9.96 -2.67 1.97
CA PHE A 152 10.08 -3.74 2.96
C PHE A 152 11.51 -3.90 3.47
N LEU A 153 12.52 -3.72 2.62
CA LEU A 153 13.92 -3.72 3.03
C LEU A 153 14.21 -2.59 4.02
N ARG A 154 13.74 -1.37 3.76
CA ARG A 154 13.85 -0.24 4.70
C ARG A 154 13.14 -0.53 6.03
N GLY A 155 11.96 -1.16 5.98
CA GLY A 155 11.24 -1.59 7.18
C GLY A 155 12.03 -2.57 8.03
N SER A 156 12.59 -3.61 7.43
CA SER A 156 13.40 -4.60 8.14
C SER A 156 14.72 -4.01 8.67
N GLU A 157 15.36 -3.12 7.90
CA GLU A 157 16.58 -2.41 8.30
C GLU A 157 16.31 -1.51 9.53
N ALA A 158 15.26 -0.68 9.47
CA ALA A 158 14.90 0.23 10.57
C ALA A 158 14.54 -0.54 11.87
N LEU A 159 13.99 -1.75 11.74
CA LEU A 159 13.70 -2.64 12.87
C LEU A 159 14.91 -3.45 13.35
N GLY A 160 16.03 -3.42 12.62
CA GLY A 160 17.22 -4.23 12.92
C GLY A 160 16.98 -5.73 12.77
N VAL A 161 16.10 -6.15 11.86
CA VAL A 161 15.72 -7.57 11.66
C VAL A 161 16.17 -8.04 10.28
N ASN A 162 16.76 -9.24 10.23
CA ASN A 162 17.13 -9.83 8.94
C ASN A 162 15.86 -10.13 8.10
N PRO A 163 15.82 -9.76 6.80
CA PRO A 163 14.66 -10.00 5.93
C PRO A 163 14.09 -11.43 5.97
N ILE A 164 14.94 -12.46 6.08
CA ILE A 164 14.51 -13.86 6.16
C ILE A 164 13.68 -14.18 7.41
N GLN A 165 13.71 -13.31 8.43
CA GLN A 165 12.92 -13.43 9.65
C GLN A 165 11.66 -12.57 9.64
N CYS A 166 11.42 -11.86 8.51
CA CYS A 166 10.24 -11.03 8.33
C CYS A 166 9.14 -11.79 7.58
N VAL A 167 7.90 -11.54 8.00
CA VAL A 167 6.71 -11.92 7.24
C VAL A 167 6.01 -10.63 6.78
N VAL A 168 5.57 -10.59 5.53
CA VAL A 168 4.84 -9.46 4.95
C VAL A 168 3.41 -9.88 4.67
N PHE A 169 2.45 -9.06 5.10
CA PHE A 169 1.02 -9.21 4.80
C PHE A 169 0.64 -8.20 3.71
N GLU A 170 0.06 -8.68 2.61
CA GLU A 170 -0.12 -7.91 1.38
C GLU A 170 -1.32 -8.39 0.57
N ASP A 171 -2.05 -7.45 -0.07
CA ASP A 171 -3.22 -7.76 -0.90
C ASP A 171 -2.95 -7.65 -2.41
N SER A 172 -1.80 -7.07 -2.82
CA SER A 172 -1.47 -6.80 -4.22
C SER A 172 -0.40 -7.74 -4.78
N SER A 173 -0.48 -8.04 -6.08
CA SER A 173 0.56 -8.81 -6.77
C SER A 173 1.91 -8.10 -6.73
N SER A 174 1.93 -6.77 -6.90
CA SER A 174 3.15 -5.96 -6.85
C SER A 174 3.85 -6.04 -5.49
N GLY A 175 3.08 -6.02 -4.40
CA GLY A 175 3.62 -6.13 -3.05
C GLY A 175 4.09 -7.55 -2.70
N ILE A 176 3.38 -8.59 -3.14
CA ILE A 176 3.84 -9.98 -3.00
C ILE A 176 5.19 -10.18 -3.72
N ILE A 177 5.34 -9.62 -4.94
CA ILE A 177 6.60 -9.68 -5.68
C ILE A 177 7.70 -8.93 -4.91
N ALA A 178 7.40 -7.73 -4.39
CA ALA A 178 8.34 -6.93 -3.60
C ALA A 178 8.81 -7.68 -2.35
N ALA A 179 7.90 -8.31 -1.60
CA ALA A 179 8.23 -9.09 -0.41
C ALA A 179 9.15 -10.28 -0.73
N LYS A 180 8.83 -11.02 -1.80
CA LYS A 180 9.67 -12.13 -2.28
C LYS A 180 11.04 -11.64 -2.74
N ALA A 181 11.11 -10.53 -3.48
CA ALA A 181 12.37 -9.91 -3.91
C ALA A 181 13.22 -9.42 -2.73
N ALA A 182 12.59 -9.04 -1.62
CA ALA A 182 13.27 -8.72 -0.36
C ALA A 182 13.79 -9.95 0.41
N GLY A 183 13.49 -11.18 -0.05
CA GLY A 183 13.84 -12.42 0.65
C GLY A 183 12.95 -12.72 1.87
N MET A 184 11.78 -12.10 1.95
CA MET A 184 10.82 -12.23 3.05
C MET A 184 9.75 -13.29 2.74
N THR A 185 9.10 -13.81 3.79
CA THR A 185 7.89 -14.62 3.63
C THR A 185 6.73 -13.70 3.30
N ALA A 186 6.01 -13.97 2.21
CA ALA A 186 4.82 -13.20 1.84
C ALA A 186 3.55 -13.99 2.18
N VAL A 187 2.58 -13.32 2.80
CA VAL A 187 1.23 -13.80 3.09
C VAL A 187 0.26 -12.93 2.32
N ALA A 188 -0.45 -13.55 1.37
CA ALA A 188 -1.47 -12.88 0.59
C ALA A 188 -2.76 -12.72 1.40
N ILE A 189 -3.28 -11.51 1.45
CA ILE A 189 -4.56 -11.16 2.09
C ILE A 189 -5.58 -10.87 0.98
N GLY A 190 -6.76 -11.48 1.06
CA GLY A 190 -7.83 -11.29 0.08
C GLY A 190 -8.38 -12.57 -0.52
N ALA A 191 -9.21 -12.46 -1.57
CA ALA A 191 -9.81 -13.61 -2.23
C ALA A 191 -8.78 -14.38 -3.07
N HIS A 192 -8.84 -15.71 -3.05
CA HIS A 192 -7.95 -16.61 -3.76
C HIS A 192 -7.83 -16.28 -5.28
N GLU A 193 -8.90 -15.77 -5.87
CA GLU A 193 -8.95 -15.42 -7.31
C GLU A 193 -8.01 -14.28 -7.69
N THR A 194 -7.63 -13.40 -6.75
CA THR A 194 -6.73 -12.26 -6.99
C THR A 194 -5.29 -12.72 -7.30
N PHE A 195 -4.86 -13.89 -6.80
CA PHE A 195 -3.48 -14.35 -6.84
C PHE A 195 -3.23 -15.54 -7.79
N THR A 196 -4.27 -16.10 -8.42
CA THR A 196 -4.14 -17.27 -9.30
C THR A 196 -3.81 -16.96 -10.76
N LYS A 197 -3.69 -15.69 -11.13
CA LYS A 197 -3.44 -15.26 -12.53
C LYS A 197 -1.97 -14.99 -12.86
N HIS A 198 -1.03 -15.32 -11.98
CA HIS A 198 0.41 -15.08 -12.22
C HIS A 198 1.27 -16.29 -11.88
#